data_e787eeaf59070ecdd7ebd5b38bb57dc1
#
_entry.id   e787eeaf59070ecdd7ebd5b38bb57dc1
#
_cell.length_a   1.000
_cell.length_b   1.000
_cell.length_c   1.000
_cell.angle_alpha   90.00
_cell.angle_beta   90.00
_cell.angle_gamma   90.00
#
_symmetry.space_group_name_H-M   'P 1'
#
loop_
_entity.id
_entity.type
_entity.pdbx_description
1 polymer ?
#
loop_
_entity_poly.entity_id
_entity_poly.type
_entity_poly.pdbx_seq_one_letter_code
_entity_poly.pdbx_strand_id
1 'polypeptide(L)'
;MVTNKLLLYLLFLLRPVKGLSFVVVKDGQFYADGKPWRAVGVNLLGDVSDKHVFHDVARFGWNSVRVAPRSVKQLSLFVKWAKREGLKLCVVVADDSWQAKELSSFRKKKEIWAWEVTSVSMAERVKTACPNHLVSLGSKPLLVNLQRYADDALFCRHVDFLSVALLPIERQWVAPTNLYLGLRNAYVKTEEMTHTLVQRMRLHSKPIVVASCSYPRDKGFRLPESSTSLRDSYFHFVLHYTLANHEAPLFGGIYFQEWKALPIAGDDDSRPTSFSIYPNDTTTQQLVIKYSR
;
A
#
# COMPACT_ATOMS: atom_id res chain seq x y z
N MET A 1 -34.61 7.80 -34.25
CA MET A 1 -33.60 6.86 -33.70
C MET A 1 -32.39 7.54 -32.96
N VAL A 2 -32.51 8.80 -32.57
CA VAL A 2 -31.43 9.57 -31.95
C VAL A 2 -31.58 9.66 -30.39
N THR A 3 -32.78 9.40 -29.89
CA THR A 3 -33.13 9.61 -28.46
C THR A 3 -32.59 8.56 -27.50
N ASN A 4 -32.29 7.32 -27.96
CA ASN A 4 -31.82 6.27 -27.03
C ASN A 4 -30.31 6.31 -26.72
N LYS A 5 -29.49 6.94 -27.57
CA LYS A 5 -28.03 7.08 -27.27
C LYS A 5 -27.76 8.18 -26.22
N LEU A 6 -28.55 9.23 -26.21
CA LEU A 6 -28.40 10.31 -25.23
C LEU A 6 -28.80 9.86 -23.82
N LEU A 7 -29.82 9.02 -23.70
CA LEU A 7 -30.27 8.46 -22.43
C LEU A 7 -29.24 7.50 -21.83
N LEU A 8 -28.55 6.70 -22.66
CA LEU A 8 -27.44 5.84 -22.20
C LEU A 8 -26.24 6.67 -21.71
N TYR A 9 -25.92 7.78 -22.37
CA TYR A 9 -24.83 8.66 -21.93
C TYR A 9 -25.16 9.38 -20.60
N LEU A 10 -26.40 9.80 -20.39
CA LEU A 10 -26.85 10.38 -19.13
C LEU A 10 -26.86 9.36 -17.97
N LEU A 11 -27.20 8.10 -18.22
CA LEU A 11 -27.13 7.02 -17.23
C LEU A 11 -25.69 6.66 -16.84
N PHE A 12 -24.71 6.86 -17.74
CA PHE A 12 -23.28 6.70 -17.41
C PHE A 12 -22.73 7.85 -16.56
N LEU A 13 -23.31 9.06 -16.66
CA LEU A 13 -22.92 10.24 -15.89
C LEU A 13 -23.55 10.25 -14.47
N LEU A 14 -24.63 9.51 -14.27
CA LEU A 14 -25.32 9.33 -12.97
C LEU A 14 -24.85 8.08 -12.21
N ARG A 15 -23.56 7.70 -12.31
CA ARG A 15 -23.03 6.79 -11.30
C ARG A 15 -23.15 7.50 -9.95
N PRO A 16 -23.99 7.01 -9.01
CA PRO A 16 -24.01 7.57 -7.67
C PRO A 16 -22.56 7.51 -7.19
N VAL A 17 -22.01 8.65 -6.80
CA VAL A 17 -20.75 8.70 -6.06
C VAL A 17 -21.05 7.91 -4.78
N LYS A 18 -20.76 6.60 -4.81
CA LYS A 18 -20.91 5.76 -3.61
C LYS A 18 -20.07 6.41 -2.55
N GLY A 19 -20.72 6.97 -1.56
CA GLY A 19 -20.04 7.63 -0.46
C GLY A 19 -19.06 6.61 0.12
N LEU A 20 -17.75 6.91 0.08
CA LEU A 20 -16.74 6.05 0.67
C LEU A 20 -17.13 5.68 2.09
N SER A 21 -17.12 4.40 2.44
CA SER A 21 -17.27 3.94 3.83
C SER A 21 -15.91 3.84 4.52
N PHE A 22 -15.92 3.75 5.84
CA PHE A 22 -14.76 3.29 6.56
C PHE A 22 -14.46 1.83 6.21
N VAL A 23 -13.18 1.50 6.13
CA VAL A 23 -12.75 0.10 6.03
C VAL A 23 -12.83 -0.51 7.42
N VAL A 24 -13.36 -1.73 7.50
CA VAL A 24 -13.46 -2.48 8.75
C VAL A 24 -12.81 -3.84 8.63
N VAL A 25 -12.39 -4.42 9.75
CA VAL A 25 -11.94 -5.82 9.81
C VAL A 25 -13.13 -6.69 10.22
N LYS A 26 -13.35 -7.76 9.47
CA LYS A 26 -14.30 -8.82 9.82
C LYS A 26 -13.69 -10.16 9.41
N ASP A 27 -13.66 -11.12 10.33
CA ASP A 27 -13.16 -12.48 10.10
C ASP A 27 -11.73 -12.51 9.47
N GLY A 28 -10.85 -11.62 9.92
CA GLY A 28 -9.48 -11.50 9.42
C GLY A 28 -9.35 -10.89 8.03
N GLN A 29 -10.39 -10.25 7.50
CA GLN A 29 -10.41 -9.62 6.18
C GLN A 29 -10.88 -8.17 6.28
N PHE A 30 -10.50 -7.35 5.29
CA PHE A 30 -11.00 -5.98 5.16
C PHE A 30 -12.28 -5.93 4.33
N TYR A 31 -13.19 -5.07 4.75
CA TYR A 31 -14.44 -4.76 4.05
C TYR A 31 -14.58 -3.26 3.88
N ALA A 32 -15.00 -2.84 2.69
CA ALA A 32 -15.41 -1.48 2.39
C ALA A 32 -16.78 -1.52 1.70
N ASP A 33 -17.71 -0.67 2.10
CA ASP A 33 -19.09 -0.65 1.57
C ASP A 33 -19.79 -2.04 1.64
N GLY A 34 -19.51 -2.81 2.70
CA GLY A 34 -20.07 -4.15 2.92
C GLY A 34 -19.51 -5.25 2.01
N LYS A 35 -18.48 -4.95 1.20
CA LYS A 35 -17.83 -5.91 0.30
C LYS A 35 -16.39 -6.18 0.73
N PRO A 36 -15.87 -7.40 0.50
CA PRO A 36 -14.44 -7.64 0.64
C PRO A 36 -13.63 -6.60 -0.11
N TRP A 37 -12.61 -6.05 0.54
CA TRP A 37 -11.74 -5.02 -0.02
C TRP A 37 -10.28 -5.34 0.27
N ARG A 38 -9.41 -5.05 -0.68
CA ARG A 38 -7.97 -5.22 -0.54
C ARG A 38 -7.25 -3.94 -0.97
N ALA A 39 -6.26 -3.53 -0.20
CA ALA A 39 -5.40 -2.42 -0.57
C ALA A 39 -4.36 -2.88 -1.59
N VAL A 40 -4.48 -2.45 -2.84
CA VAL A 40 -3.43 -2.64 -3.86
C VAL A 40 -2.92 -1.26 -4.24
N GLY A 41 -1.71 -0.95 -3.83
CA GLY A 41 -1.25 0.42 -3.87
C GLY A 41 0.25 0.58 -4.02
N VAL A 42 0.68 1.82 -3.89
CA VAL A 42 2.09 2.22 -4.01
C VAL A 42 2.49 3.16 -2.89
N ASN A 43 3.77 3.12 -2.54
CA ASN A 43 4.37 4.01 -1.55
C ASN A 43 4.70 5.38 -2.18
N LEU A 44 4.17 6.44 -1.54
CA LEU A 44 4.48 7.85 -1.79
C LEU A 44 5.04 8.44 -0.49
N LEU A 45 6.21 7.96 -0.06
CA LEU A 45 6.80 8.30 1.25
C LEU A 45 7.76 9.51 1.18
N GLY A 46 8.10 9.95 -0.01
CA GLY A 46 8.92 11.15 -0.26
C GLY A 46 8.12 12.45 -0.22
N ASP A 47 8.73 13.51 -0.69
CA ASP A 47 8.05 14.81 -0.83
C ASP A 47 7.09 14.75 -2.02
N VAL A 48 5.79 14.79 -1.72
CA VAL A 48 4.72 14.79 -2.72
C VAL A 48 4.10 16.18 -2.70
N SER A 49 4.51 17.02 -3.62
CA SER A 49 4.03 18.39 -3.76
C SER A 49 2.97 18.55 -4.86
N ASP A 50 2.88 17.59 -5.80
CA ASP A 50 2.02 17.68 -6.96
C ASP A 50 0.80 16.73 -6.86
N LYS A 51 -0.39 17.32 -7.07
CA LYS A 51 -1.67 16.60 -7.13
C LYS A 51 -1.77 15.61 -8.29
N HIS A 52 -1.02 15.82 -9.37
CA HIS A 52 -1.03 14.96 -10.56
C HIS A 52 -0.50 13.55 -10.24
N VAL A 53 0.38 13.40 -9.26
CA VAL A 53 0.85 12.10 -8.79
C VAL A 53 -0.32 11.20 -8.37
N PHE A 54 -1.32 11.73 -7.67
CA PHE A 54 -2.51 10.95 -7.27
C PHE A 54 -3.37 10.54 -8.46
N HIS A 55 -3.48 11.41 -9.47
CA HIS A 55 -4.17 11.11 -10.71
C HIS A 55 -3.49 9.97 -11.48
N ASP A 56 -2.17 10.05 -11.63
CA ASP A 56 -1.38 9.05 -12.36
C ASP A 56 -1.42 7.69 -11.66
N VAL A 57 -1.33 7.69 -10.33
CA VAL A 57 -1.47 6.50 -9.51
C VAL A 57 -2.85 5.84 -9.71
N ALA A 58 -3.93 6.64 -9.69
CA ALA A 58 -5.28 6.11 -9.93
C ALA A 58 -5.44 5.56 -11.37
N ARG A 59 -4.90 6.26 -12.37
CA ARG A 59 -4.92 5.80 -13.77
C ARG A 59 -4.12 4.53 -14.00
N PHE A 60 -3.05 4.34 -13.24
CA PHE A 60 -2.27 3.10 -13.30
C PHE A 60 -3.05 1.88 -12.80
N GLY A 61 -4.09 2.09 -12.00
CA GLY A 61 -4.96 1.03 -11.49
C GLY A 61 -4.84 0.76 -9.99
N TRP A 62 -4.05 1.57 -9.26
CA TRP A 62 -3.98 1.49 -7.81
C TRP A 62 -5.29 1.97 -7.17
N ASN A 63 -5.70 1.34 -6.06
CA ASN A 63 -6.87 1.77 -5.29
C ASN A 63 -6.48 2.44 -3.96
N SER A 64 -5.20 2.40 -3.62
CA SER A 64 -4.69 2.96 -2.37
C SER A 64 -3.29 3.54 -2.53
N VAL A 65 -2.94 4.52 -1.70
CA VAL A 65 -1.58 5.05 -1.56
C VAL A 65 -1.15 5.06 -0.10
N ARG A 66 0.10 4.75 0.15
CA ARG A 66 0.71 4.84 1.47
C ARG A 66 1.60 6.08 1.51
N VAL A 67 1.28 7.01 2.42
CA VAL A 67 1.85 8.37 2.48
C VAL A 67 2.42 8.66 3.86
N ALA A 68 3.49 9.47 3.94
CA ALA A 68 4.09 9.95 5.18
C ALA A 68 4.03 11.49 5.22
N PRO A 69 2.89 12.10 5.58
CA PRO A 69 2.75 13.55 5.62
C PRO A 69 3.56 14.15 6.77
N ARG A 70 4.20 15.30 6.50
CA ARG A 70 5.02 16.05 7.48
C ARG A 70 4.18 17.02 8.33
N SER A 71 2.92 17.25 7.97
CA SER A 71 2.03 18.19 8.65
C SER A 71 0.55 17.90 8.43
N VAL A 72 -0.29 18.43 9.31
CA VAL A 72 -1.76 18.44 9.17
C VAL A 72 -2.20 19.08 7.84
N LYS A 73 -1.54 20.16 7.43
CA LYS A 73 -1.84 20.84 6.17
C LYS A 73 -1.57 19.93 4.96
N GLN A 74 -0.44 19.25 4.94
CA GLN A 74 -0.09 18.31 3.87
C GLN A 74 -1.06 17.11 3.84
N LEU A 75 -1.37 16.51 4.99
CA LEU A 75 -2.35 15.42 5.04
C LEU A 75 -3.74 15.87 4.55
N SER A 76 -4.16 17.09 4.88
CA SER A 76 -5.43 17.64 4.39
C SER A 76 -5.46 17.76 2.86
N LEU A 77 -4.34 18.12 2.23
CA LEU A 77 -4.19 18.11 0.78
C LEU A 77 -4.27 16.68 0.21
N PHE A 78 -3.56 15.73 0.81
CA PHE A 78 -3.60 14.33 0.38
C PHE A 78 -5.01 13.74 0.46
N VAL A 79 -5.76 14.02 1.54
CA VAL A 79 -7.16 13.62 1.67
C VAL A 79 -8.02 14.21 0.55
N LYS A 80 -7.83 15.49 0.22
CA LYS A 80 -8.54 16.15 -0.89
C LYS A 80 -8.23 15.51 -2.24
N TRP A 81 -6.95 15.21 -2.51
CA TRP A 81 -6.52 14.59 -3.76
C TRP A 81 -7.01 13.14 -3.85
N ALA A 82 -6.85 12.36 -2.79
CA ALA A 82 -7.35 10.99 -2.73
C ALA A 82 -8.86 10.91 -2.96
N LYS A 83 -9.63 11.82 -2.34
CA LYS A 83 -11.09 11.91 -2.55
C LYS A 83 -11.44 12.13 -4.02
N ARG A 84 -10.74 13.02 -4.69
CA ARG A 84 -10.98 13.36 -6.10
C ARG A 84 -10.72 12.16 -7.02
N GLU A 85 -9.67 11.41 -6.74
CA GLU A 85 -9.26 10.27 -7.56
C GLU A 85 -9.86 8.91 -7.11
N GLY A 86 -10.67 8.90 -6.05
CA GLY A 86 -11.28 7.66 -5.51
C GLY A 86 -10.29 6.74 -4.81
N LEU A 87 -9.14 7.26 -4.38
CA LEU A 87 -8.09 6.51 -3.68
C LEU A 87 -8.33 6.48 -2.17
N LYS A 88 -7.85 5.41 -1.53
CA LYS A 88 -7.75 5.31 -0.07
C LYS A 88 -6.31 5.60 0.40
N LEU A 89 -6.17 6.16 1.59
CA LEU A 89 -4.88 6.52 2.19
C LEU A 89 -4.53 5.58 3.35
N CYS A 90 -3.33 5.00 3.32
CA CYS A 90 -2.65 4.50 4.51
C CYS A 90 -1.65 5.57 4.95
N VAL A 91 -1.86 6.15 6.13
CA VAL A 91 -1.07 7.28 6.62
C VAL A 91 -0.01 6.78 7.59
N VAL A 92 1.26 6.96 7.24
CA VAL A 92 2.40 6.62 8.09
C VAL A 92 2.70 7.78 9.02
N VAL A 93 2.73 7.50 10.31
CA VAL A 93 3.13 8.43 11.35
C VAL A 93 4.40 7.88 12.00
N ALA A 94 5.54 8.47 11.64
CA ALA A 94 6.85 7.93 11.99
C ALA A 94 7.34 8.33 13.39
N ASP A 95 6.71 9.31 14.00
CA ASP A 95 7.09 9.86 15.30
C ASP A 95 5.87 10.26 16.14
N ASP A 96 6.12 10.62 17.39
CA ASP A 96 5.10 11.05 18.33
C ASP A 96 4.72 12.54 18.20
N SER A 97 5.13 13.21 17.11
CA SER A 97 4.88 14.65 16.88
C SER A 97 3.40 14.98 16.69
N TRP A 98 2.60 14.01 16.24
CA TRP A 98 1.17 14.21 15.99
C TRP A 98 0.36 14.20 17.30
N GLN A 99 -0.20 15.35 17.62
CA GLN A 99 -1.04 15.52 18.80
C GLN A 99 -2.45 14.95 18.59
N ALA A 100 -3.12 14.57 19.68
CA ALA A 100 -4.48 14.03 19.64
C ALA A 100 -5.49 14.99 18.97
N LYS A 101 -5.34 16.31 19.16
CA LYS A 101 -6.17 17.33 18.51
C LYS A 101 -6.00 17.34 16.98
N GLU A 102 -4.77 17.18 16.51
CA GLU A 102 -4.46 17.13 15.07
C GLU A 102 -5.04 15.87 14.44
N LEU A 103 -4.82 14.70 15.05
CA LEU A 103 -5.40 13.43 14.63
C LEU A 103 -6.92 13.50 14.57
N SER A 104 -7.58 14.07 15.59
CA SER A 104 -9.04 14.14 15.67
C SER A 104 -9.68 14.96 14.55
N SER A 105 -8.93 15.88 13.92
CA SER A 105 -9.39 16.64 12.75
C SER A 105 -9.68 15.76 11.54
N PHE A 106 -9.09 14.55 11.51
CA PHE A 106 -9.29 13.56 10.45
C PHE A 106 -10.30 12.47 10.81
N ARG A 107 -10.89 12.47 12.01
CA ARG A 107 -11.78 11.42 12.52
C ARG A 107 -12.92 11.02 11.57
N LYS A 108 -13.42 11.95 10.75
CA LYS A 108 -14.50 11.71 9.78
C LYS A 108 -14.04 11.51 8.35
N LYS A 109 -12.73 11.48 8.10
CA LYS A 109 -12.15 11.37 6.74
C LYS A 109 -12.07 9.91 6.33
N LYS A 110 -13.09 9.46 5.60
CA LYS A 110 -13.23 8.08 5.12
C LYS A 110 -12.19 7.71 4.03
N GLU A 111 -11.54 8.68 3.46
CA GLU A 111 -10.41 8.54 2.55
C GLU A 111 -9.21 7.89 3.26
N ILE A 112 -8.99 8.20 4.53
CA ILE A 112 -8.00 7.52 5.37
C ILE A 112 -8.63 6.20 5.82
N TRP A 113 -8.08 5.09 5.33
CA TRP A 113 -8.54 3.78 5.74
C TRP A 113 -7.74 3.24 6.93
N ALA A 114 -6.44 3.60 6.99
CA ALA A 114 -5.57 3.15 8.06
C ALA A 114 -4.50 4.18 8.43
N TRP A 115 -4.05 4.07 9.66
CA TRP A 115 -2.84 4.70 10.18
C TRP A 115 -1.81 3.63 10.47
N GLU A 116 -0.57 3.85 10.03
CA GLU A 116 0.56 3.01 10.36
C GLU A 116 1.49 3.76 11.31
N VAL A 117 1.68 3.23 12.50
CA VAL A 117 2.41 3.87 13.60
C VAL A 117 3.59 3.02 14.04
N THR A 118 4.54 3.60 14.78
CA THR A 118 5.78 2.93 15.18
C THR A 118 5.76 2.38 16.61
N SER A 119 4.72 2.72 17.40
CA SER A 119 4.62 2.30 18.80
C SER A 119 3.18 1.97 19.20
N VAL A 120 3.03 1.12 20.22
CA VAL A 120 1.73 0.77 20.82
C VAL A 120 1.07 1.99 21.44
N SER A 121 1.83 2.88 22.06
CA SER A 121 1.31 4.14 22.65
C SER A 121 0.72 5.05 21.59
N MET A 122 1.35 5.13 20.41
CA MET A 122 0.80 5.89 19.30
C MET A 122 -0.43 5.22 18.71
N ALA A 123 -0.49 3.88 18.66
CA ALA A 123 -1.68 3.16 18.25
C ALA A 123 -2.89 3.48 19.13
N GLU A 124 -2.71 3.51 20.44
CA GLU A 124 -3.75 3.91 21.39
C GLU A 124 -4.20 5.36 21.18
N ARG A 125 -3.25 6.29 20.98
CA ARG A 125 -3.55 7.70 20.71
C ARG A 125 -4.38 7.87 19.45
N VAL A 126 -4.00 7.19 18.36
CA VAL A 126 -4.73 7.22 17.10
C VAL A 126 -6.12 6.61 17.25
N LYS A 127 -6.28 5.46 17.89
CA LYS A 127 -7.59 4.84 18.13
C LYS A 127 -8.52 5.72 18.95
N THR A 128 -8.01 6.40 19.95
CA THR A 128 -8.77 7.36 20.76
C THR A 128 -9.23 8.55 19.92
N ALA A 129 -8.36 9.11 19.09
CA ALA A 129 -8.68 10.28 18.27
C ALA A 129 -9.54 9.92 17.03
N CYS A 130 -9.31 8.76 16.44
CA CYS A 130 -9.92 8.31 15.18
C CYS A 130 -10.45 6.86 15.29
N PRO A 131 -11.47 6.59 16.11
CA PRO A 131 -11.92 5.22 16.45
C PRO A 131 -12.39 4.39 15.27
N ASN A 132 -12.83 5.02 14.19
CA ASN A 132 -13.34 4.33 12.99
C ASN A 132 -12.23 4.00 11.97
N HIS A 133 -11.02 4.48 12.16
CA HIS A 133 -9.88 4.14 11.31
C HIS A 133 -9.17 2.90 11.83
N LEU A 134 -8.64 2.12 10.90
CA LEU A 134 -7.79 0.99 11.25
C LEU A 134 -6.37 1.48 11.63
N VAL A 135 -5.71 0.73 12.47
CA VAL A 135 -4.34 1.02 12.92
C VAL A 135 -3.46 -0.20 12.76
N SER A 136 -2.26 0.02 12.27
CA SER A 136 -1.22 -0.98 12.17
C SER A 136 0.07 -0.51 12.83
N LEU A 137 0.87 -1.43 13.30
CA LEU A 137 2.26 -1.16 13.63
C LEU A 137 3.10 -1.16 12.34
N GLY A 138 3.92 -0.12 12.18
CA GLY A 138 4.68 0.15 10.97
C GLY A 138 5.95 -0.64 10.80
N SER A 139 6.44 -0.63 9.58
CA SER A 139 7.43 -1.53 9.03
C SER A 139 8.90 -1.19 9.31
N LYS A 140 9.25 -0.01 9.82
CA LYS A 140 10.67 0.38 9.97
C LYS A 140 11.51 -0.62 10.75
N PRO A 141 11.04 -1.18 11.87
CA PRO A 141 11.78 -2.16 12.65
C PRO A 141 11.70 -3.61 12.15
N LEU A 142 10.93 -3.90 11.11
CA LEU A 142 10.79 -5.26 10.59
C LEU A 142 12.08 -5.88 10.05
N LEU A 143 13.07 -5.06 9.76
CA LEU A 143 14.40 -5.57 9.40
C LEU A 143 15.11 -6.22 10.60
N VAL A 144 14.77 -5.83 11.83
CA VAL A 144 15.54 -6.22 13.04
C VAL A 144 14.83 -7.26 13.90
N ASN A 145 13.50 -7.16 14.10
CA ASN A 145 12.82 -8.08 15.02
C ASN A 145 11.33 -8.30 14.68
N LEU A 146 11.11 -9.05 13.60
CA LEU A 146 9.77 -9.38 13.12
C LEU A 146 8.90 -10.08 14.17
N GLN A 147 9.52 -10.92 15.03
CA GLN A 147 8.86 -11.66 16.07
C GLN A 147 8.19 -10.73 17.09
N ARG A 148 8.94 -9.80 17.65
CA ARG A 148 8.44 -8.84 18.65
C ARG A 148 7.31 -7.98 18.08
N TYR A 149 7.44 -7.54 16.84
CA TYR A 149 6.40 -6.76 16.17
C TYR A 149 5.13 -7.53 15.94
N ALA A 150 5.24 -8.79 15.56
CA ALA A 150 4.09 -9.66 15.43
C ALA A 150 3.40 -9.82 16.80
N ASP A 151 4.15 -10.00 17.89
CA ASP A 151 3.58 -10.12 19.23
C ASP A 151 2.89 -8.81 19.66
N ASP A 152 3.55 -7.67 19.51
CA ASP A 152 2.95 -6.36 19.82
C ASP A 152 1.66 -6.13 19.01
N ALA A 153 1.64 -6.48 17.72
CA ALA A 153 0.46 -6.37 16.87
C ALA A 153 -0.66 -7.35 17.28
N LEU A 154 -0.31 -8.58 17.71
CA LEU A 154 -1.26 -9.60 18.12
C LEU A 154 -1.96 -9.24 19.43
N PHE A 155 -1.20 -8.84 20.44
CA PHE A 155 -1.71 -8.62 21.80
C PHE A 155 -2.23 -7.21 22.04
N CYS A 156 -1.90 -6.22 21.18
CA CYS A 156 -2.41 -4.88 21.34
C CYS A 156 -3.84 -4.75 20.80
N ARG A 157 -4.79 -4.40 21.68
CA ARG A 157 -6.19 -4.16 21.30
C ARG A 157 -6.39 -2.96 20.35
N HIS A 158 -5.42 -2.05 20.30
CA HIS A 158 -5.48 -0.84 19.47
C HIS A 158 -4.87 -1.05 18.07
N VAL A 159 -4.34 -2.24 17.78
CA VAL A 159 -3.78 -2.62 16.48
C VAL A 159 -4.75 -3.58 15.78
N ASP A 160 -5.20 -3.21 14.60
CA ASP A 160 -6.19 -3.98 13.84
C ASP A 160 -5.55 -4.97 12.86
N PHE A 161 -4.34 -4.68 12.36
CA PHE A 161 -3.64 -5.53 11.40
C PHE A 161 -2.11 -5.35 11.52
N LEU A 162 -1.37 -6.28 10.93
CA LEU A 162 0.10 -6.26 10.87
C LEU A 162 0.59 -5.74 9.52
N SER A 163 1.52 -4.80 9.54
CA SER A 163 2.28 -4.36 8.36
C SER A 163 3.62 -5.08 8.27
N VAL A 164 3.96 -5.62 7.09
CA VAL A 164 5.23 -6.31 6.81
C VAL A 164 5.89 -5.78 5.56
N ALA A 165 7.21 -5.98 5.42
CA ALA A 165 7.95 -5.56 4.24
C ALA A 165 8.62 -6.77 3.56
N LEU A 166 8.43 -6.89 2.24
CA LEU A 166 9.04 -7.85 1.36
C LEU A 166 10.08 -7.15 0.48
N LEU A 167 11.29 -7.03 1.01
CA LEU A 167 12.40 -6.27 0.45
C LEU A 167 13.62 -7.20 0.27
N PRO A 168 13.67 -8.00 -0.81
CA PRO A 168 14.68 -9.06 -0.96
C PRO A 168 16.13 -8.59 -0.92
N ILE A 169 16.42 -7.39 -1.44
CA ILE A 169 17.78 -6.84 -1.42
C ILE A 169 18.16 -6.39 0.00
N GLU A 170 17.30 -5.62 0.66
CA GLU A 170 17.55 -5.08 1.99
C GLU A 170 17.59 -6.19 3.05
N ARG A 171 16.87 -7.29 2.80
CA ARG A 171 16.91 -8.50 3.63
C ARG A 171 18.06 -9.44 3.27
N GLN A 172 18.90 -9.10 2.30
CA GLN A 172 20.01 -9.92 1.84
C GLN A 172 19.57 -11.30 1.30
N TRP A 173 18.32 -11.43 0.84
CA TRP A 173 17.85 -12.65 0.17
C TRP A 173 18.38 -12.73 -1.27
N VAL A 174 18.68 -11.56 -1.84
CA VAL A 174 19.19 -11.40 -3.20
C VAL A 174 20.38 -10.47 -3.18
N ALA A 175 21.48 -10.90 -3.80
CA ALA A 175 22.62 -10.03 -4.02
C ALA A 175 22.31 -9.05 -5.17
N PRO A 176 22.58 -7.75 -5.02
CA PRO A 176 22.32 -6.75 -6.08
C PRO A 176 23.03 -7.05 -7.40
N THR A 177 24.15 -7.77 -7.34
CA THR A 177 24.95 -8.17 -8.50
C THR A 177 24.43 -9.41 -9.23
N ASN A 178 23.44 -10.11 -8.65
CA ASN A 178 22.93 -11.38 -9.21
C ASN A 178 21.41 -11.51 -9.07
N LEU A 179 20.68 -10.58 -9.69
CA LEU A 179 19.24 -10.49 -9.57
C LEU A 179 18.51 -11.72 -10.16
N TYR A 180 19.00 -12.24 -11.28
CA TYR A 180 18.37 -13.37 -11.96
C TYR A 180 18.39 -14.65 -11.11
N LEU A 181 19.58 -15.06 -10.65
CA LEU A 181 19.70 -16.26 -9.79
C LEU A 181 19.06 -16.05 -8.41
N GLY A 182 19.08 -14.81 -7.91
CA GLY A 182 18.47 -14.45 -6.63
C GLY A 182 16.95 -14.51 -6.61
N LEU A 183 16.30 -14.43 -7.77
CA LEU A 183 14.83 -14.39 -7.86
C LEU A 183 14.16 -15.63 -7.21
N ARG A 184 14.71 -16.83 -7.48
CA ARG A 184 14.20 -18.06 -6.86
C ARG A 184 14.34 -18.02 -5.33
N ASN A 185 15.46 -17.53 -4.82
CA ASN A 185 15.66 -17.39 -3.38
C ASN A 185 14.68 -16.38 -2.77
N ALA A 186 14.40 -15.28 -3.49
CA ALA A 186 13.38 -14.32 -3.08
C ALA A 186 11.98 -14.96 -2.93
N TYR A 187 11.59 -15.85 -3.85
CA TYR A 187 10.33 -16.59 -3.74
C TYR A 187 10.30 -17.45 -2.47
N VAL A 188 11.29 -18.32 -2.30
CA VAL A 188 11.37 -19.24 -1.15
C VAL A 188 11.34 -18.46 0.17
N LYS A 189 12.17 -17.41 0.29
CA LYS A 189 12.24 -16.60 1.51
C LYS A 189 10.97 -15.80 1.79
N THR A 190 10.26 -15.38 0.74
CA THR A 190 8.94 -14.75 0.88
C THR A 190 7.91 -15.75 1.43
N GLU A 191 7.87 -16.97 0.89
CA GLU A 191 6.97 -18.03 1.38
C GLU A 191 7.27 -18.39 2.83
N GLU A 192 8.54 -18.65 3.18
CA GLU A 192 8.96 -18.98 4.55
C GLU A 192 8.52 -17.92 5.56
N MET A 193 8.79 -16.65 5.24
CA MET A 193 8.45 -15.53 6.12
C MET A 193 6.94 -15.35 6.27
N THR A 194 6.22 -15.37 5.16
CA THR A 194 4.78 -15.14 5.15
C THR A 194 4.00 -16.31 5.75
N HIS A 195 4.43 -17.56 5.54
CA HIS A 195 3.83 -18.74 6.15
C HIS A 195 3.84 -18.65 7.68
N THR A 196 4.99 -18.36 8.27
CA THR A 196 5.13 -18.17 9.72
C THR A 196 4.20 -17.08 10.26
N LEU A 197 4.12 -15.95 9.56
CA LEU A 197 3.23 -14.84 9.96
C LEU A 197 1.76 -15.21 9.85
N VAL A 198 1.35 -15.85 8.76
CA VAL A 198 -0.04 -16.28 8.55
C VAL A 198 -0.50 -17.22 9.65
N GLN A 199 0.31 -18.20 10.02
CA GLN A 199 -0.03 -19.13 11.10
C GLN A 199 -0.29 -18.39 12.42
N ARG A 200 0.53 -17.41 12.78
CA ARG A 200 0.37 -16.62 13.99
C ARG A 200 -0.84 -15.69 13.94
N MET A 201 -1.00 -14.93 12.85
CA MET A 201 -2.06 -13.93 12.71
C MET A 201 -3.44 -14.57 12.59
N ARG A 202 -3.54 -15.81 12.06
CA ARG A 202 -4.80 -16.57 11.95
C ARG A 202 -5.45 -16.80 13.30
N LEU A 203 -4.68 -17.06 14.35
CA LEU A 203 -5.19 -17.28 15.70
C LEU A 203 -5.92 -16.07 16.30
N HIS A 204 -5.65 -14.88 15.79
CA HIS A 204 -6.20 -13.62 16.28
C HIS A 204 -7.11 -12.92 15.27
N SER A 205 -7.38 -13.54 14.12
CA SER A 205 -8.21 -12.98 13.04
C SER A 205 -7.79 -11.55 12.63
N LYS A 206 -6.48 -11.25 12.68
CA LYS A 206 -5.92 -9.95 12.27
C LYS A 206 -5.30 -10.06 10.89
N PRO A 207 -5.68 -9.19 9.92
CA PRO A 207 -5.11 -9.19 8.58
C PRO A 207 -3.61 -8.83 8.57
N ILE A 208 -2.95 -9.20 7.47
CA ILE A 208 -1.59 -8.81 7.15
C ILE A 208 -1.62 -7.91 5.91
N VAL A 209 -0.86 -6.82 5.93
CA VAL A 209 -0.63 -5.97 4.76
C VAL A 209 0.86 -5.96 4.44
N VAL A 210 1.20 -6.22 3.20
CA VAL A 210 2.55 -6.01 2.70
C VAL A 210 2.73 -4.51 2.47
N ALA A 211 3.24 -3.80 3.48
CA ALA A 211 3.37 -2.35 3.46
C ALA A 211 4.48 -1.84 2.51
N SER A 212 5.41 -2.72 2.13
CA SER A 212 6.42 -2.41 1.12
C SER A 212 6.86 -3.69 0.43
N CYS A 213 6.76 -3.71 -0.89
CA CYS A 213 7.26 -4.78 -1.75
C CYS A 213 8.15 -4.17 -2.82
N SER A 214 9.37 -4.67 -2.98
CA SER A 214 10.29 -4.19 -4.00
C SER A 214 11.06 -5.32 -4.65
N TYR A 215 11.41 -5.13 -5.91
CA TYR A 215 12.43 -5.87 -6.63
C TYR A 215 13.04 -4.94 -7.68
N PRO A 216 14.36 -5.00 -7.94
CA PRO A 216 14.98 -4.09 -8.90
C PRO A 216 14.53 -4.38 -10.33
N ARG A 217 14.61 -3.35 -11.19
CA ARG A 217 14.59 -3.52 -12.64
C ARG A 217 15.74 -4.41 -13.07
N ASP A 218 15.61 -5.04 -14.23
CA ASP A 218 16.61 -5.94 -14.78
C ASP A 218 17.99 -5.27 -14.82
N LYS A 219 19.02 -6.01 -14.42
CA LYS A 219 20.41 -5.53 -14.30
C LYS A 219 20.59 -4.33 -13.34
N GLY A 220 19.59 -4.01 -12.51
CA GLY A 220 19.66 -2.86 -11.61
C GLY A 220 19.54 -1.49 -12.31
N PHE A 221 19.08 -1.47 -13.55
CA PHE A 221 18.87 -0.22 -14.28
C PHE A 221 17.80 0.68 -13.62
N ARG A 222 17.86 1.98 -13.94
CA ARG A 222 17.03 3.01 -13.27
C ARG A 222 16.10 3.76 -14.20
N LEU A 223 16.35 3.70 -15.51
CA LEU A 223 15.61 4.47 -16.51
C LEU A 223 14.23 3.87 -16.80
N PRO A 224 13.24 4.70 -17.16
CA PRO A 224 11.87 4.25 -17.44
C PRO A 224 11.77 3.20 -18.55
N GLU A 225 12.69 3.23 -19.54
CA GLU A 225 12.70 2.30 -20.68
C GLU A 225 13.39 0.96 -20.35
N SER A 226 13.99 0.85 -19.16
CA SER A 226 14.68 -0.38 -18.77
C SER A 226 13.70 -1.52 -18.54
N SER A 227 14.11 -2.74 -18.89
CA SER A 227 13.30 -3.95 -18.69
C SER A 227 12.93 -4.15 -17.22
N THR A 228 11.71 -4.64 -17.01
CA THR A 228 11.11 -4.92 -15.70
C THR A 228 10.79 -6.40 -15.50
N SER A 229 11.27 -7.29 -16.37
CA SER A 229 10.86 -8.70 -16.41
C SER A 229 11.07 -9.44 -15.09
N LEU A 230 12.22 -9.27 -14.44
CA LEU A 230 12.50 -9.89 -13.13
C LEU A 230 11.63 -9.29 -12.03
N ARG A 231 11.51 -7.96 -12.01
CA ARG A 231 10.65 -7.24 -11.06
C ARG A 231 9.19 -7.69 -11.18
N ASP A 232 8.67 -7.71 -12.40
CA ASP A 232 7.29 -8.08 -12.66
C ASP A 232 7.04 -9.57 -12.35
N SER A 233 8.02 -10.43 -12.55
CA SER A 233 7.97 -11.83 -12.13
C SER A 233 7.86 -11.96 -10.61
N TYR A 234 8.65 -11.18 -9.85
CA TYR A 234 8.57 -11.16 -8.39
C TYR A 234 7.21 -10.57 -7.93
N PHE A 235 6.77 -9.47 -8.52
CA PHE A 235 5.48 -8.84 -8.19
C PHE A 235 4.30 -9.77 -8.49
N HIS A 236 4.33 -10.46 -9.64
CA HIS A 236 3.31 -11.46 -9.98
C HIS A 236 3.26 -12.58 -8.94
N PHE A 237 4.44 -13.12 -8.57
CA PHE A 237 4.53 -14.14 -7.53
C PHE A 237 3.92 -13.66 -6.21
N VAL A 238 4.32 -12.47 -5.71
CA VAL A 238 3.83 -11.94 -4.44
C VAL A 238 2.32 -11.66 -4.50
N LEU A 239 1.83 -11.04 -5.57
CA LEU A 239 0.41 -10.77 -5.77
C LEU A 239 -0.41 -12.06 -5.81
N HIS A 240 0.07 -13.07 -6.54
CA HIS A 240 -0.61 -14.36 -6.61
C HIS A 240 -0.62 -15.04 -5.24
N TYR A 241 0.53 -15.11 -4.58
CA TYR A 241 0.68 -15.75 -3.28
C TYR A 241 -0.16 -15.07 -2.19
N THR A 242 -0.19 -13.74 -2.16
CA THR A 242 -0.87 -13.00 -1.09
C THR A 242 -2.35 -12.73 -1.37
N LEU A 243 -2.72 -12.43 -2.62
CA LEU A 243 -4.08 -11.97 -2.93
C LEU A 243 -4.93 -13.02 -3.66
N ALA A 244 -4.34 -13.95 -4.41
CA ALA A 244 -5.09 -14.98 -5.15
C ALA A 244 -5.10 -16.34 -4.43
N ASN A 245 -4.19 -16.59 -3.51
CA ASN A 245 -4.13 -17.85 -2.78
C ASN A 245 -5.23 -17.91 -1.71
N HIS A 246 -6.20 -18.79 -1.90
CA HIS A 246 -7.31 -19.00 -0.97
C HIS A 246 -6.87 -19.63 0.37
N GLU A 247 -5.69 -20.22 0.42
CA GLU A 247 -5.12 -20.79 1.67
C GLU A 247 -4.53 -19.71 2.59
N ALA A 248 -4.27 -18.50 2.06
CA ALA A 248 -3.74 -17.37 2.81
C ALA A 248 -4.72 -16.17 2.85
N PRO A 249 -5.97 -16.34 3.32
CA PRO A 249 -7.01 -15.30 3.25
C PRO A 249 -6.72 -14.06 4.10
N LEU A 250 -5.69 -14.11 4.96
CA LEU A 250 -5.35 -13.02 5.88
C LEU A 250 -4.62 -11.84 5.24
N PHE A 251 -4.17 -11.97 3.98
CA PHE A 251 -3.55 -10.83 3.31
C PHE A 251 -4.62 -9.84 2.83
N GLY A 252 -4.65 -8.67 3.48
CA GLY A 252 -5.59 -7.59 3.18
C GLY A 252 -5.06 -6.56 2.18
N GLY A 253 -3.81 -6.66 1.74
CA GLY A 253 -3.27 -5.72 0.77
C GLY A 253 -1.76 -5.77 0.59
N ILE A 254 -1.33 -4.99 -0.40
CA ILE A 254 0.09 -4.83 -0.77
C ILE A 254 0.35 -3.42 -1.29
N TYR A 255 1.49 -2.85 -0.90
CA TYR A 255 2.03 -1.62 -1.43
C TYR A 255 3.40 -1.86 -2.06
N PHE A 256 3.57 -1.38 -3.28
CA PHE A 256 4.83 -1.49 -4.00
C PHE A 256 5.70 -0.26 -3.79
N GLN A 257 7.00 -0.45 -3.80
CA GLN A 257 8.01 0.57 -3.77
C GLN A 257 8.56 0.73 -5.19
N GLU A 258 8.77 1.83 -5.68
CA GLU A 258 8.60 3.22 -5.33
C GLU A 258 7.97 3.92 -6.54
N TRP A 259 6.86 4.66 -6.36
CA TRP A 259 6.29 5.41 -7.49
C TRP A 259 7.12 6.65 -7.79
N LYS A 260 7.45 6.86 -9.06
CA LYS A 260 8.12 8.04 -9.56
C LYS A 260 7.39 8.62 -10.79
N ALA A 261 7.33 9.94 -10.88
CA ALA A 261 7.03 10.60 -12.14
C ALA A 261 8.12 10.28 -13.17
N LEU A 262 7.82 10.46 -14.46
CA LEU A 262 8.85 10.36 -15.48
C LEU A 262 9.91 11.44 -15.21
N PRO A 263 11.21 11.08 -15.29
CA PRO A 263 12.28 12.03 -15.02
C PRO A 263 12.22 13.21 -16.00
N ILE A 264 12.33 14.42 -15.46
CA ILE A 264 12.49 15.64 -16.26
C ILE A 264 13.99 15.96 -16.26
N ALA A 265 14.55 16.28 -17.41
CA ALA A 265 15.95 16.64 -17.52
C ALA A 265 16.27 17.87 -16.64
N GLY A 266 17.26 17.72 -15.75
CA GLY A 266 17.68 18.79 -14.82
C GLY A 266 16.96 18.81 -13.46
N ASP A 267 16.02 17.89 -13.20
CA ASP A 267 15.37 17.76 -11.89
C ASP A 267 16.11 16.75 -11.01
N ASP A 268 16.84 17.24 -10.03
CA ASP A 268 17.65 16.44 -9.10
C ASP A 268 16.81 15.69 -8.04
N ASP A 269 15.59 16.17 -7.74
CA ASP A 269 14.69 15.56 -6.75
C ASP A 269 14.00 14.31 -7.29
N SER A 270 14.02 14.11 -8.59
CA SER A 270 13.43 12.95 -9.28
C SER A 270 14.40 11.77 -9.48
N ARG A 271 15.53 11.71 -8.75
CA ARG A 271 16.55 10.64 -8.96
C ARG A 271 15.93 9.26 -8.97
N PRO A 272 15.94 8.57 -10.12
CA PRO A 272 15.38 7.24 -10.21
C PRO A 272 16.24 6.24 -9.43
N THR A 273 15.57 5.30 -8.78
CA THR A 273 16.21 4.10 -8.22
C THR A 273 15.93 2.90 -9.11
N SER A 274 16.63 1.81 -8.91
CA SER A 274 16.32 0.55 -9.61
C SER A 274 14.96 -0.04 -9.22
N PHE A 275 14.34 0.45 -8.16
CA PHE A 275 13.00 0.03 -7.69
C PHE A 275 11.87 0.89 -8.23
N SER A 276 12.17 1.99 -8.93
CA SER A 276 11.17 2.95 -9.40
C SER A 276 10.15 2.32 -10.34
N ILE A 277 8.86 2.61 -10.09
CA ILE A 277 7.73 2.28 -10.95
C ILE A 277 7.28 3.56 -11.63
N TYR A 278 7.21 3.53 -12.95
CA TYR A 278 6.86 4.68 -13.77
C TYR A 278 5.49 4.52 -14.43
N PRO A 279 4.83 5.63 -14.83
CA PRO A 279 3.56 5.60 -15.54
C PRO A 279 3.55 4.79 -16.83
N ASN A 280 4.72 4.61 -17.47
CA ASN A 280 4.89 3.84 -18.70
C ASN A 280 5.30 2.37 -18.49
N ASP A 281 5.36 1.88 -17.26
CA ASP A 281 5.60 0.45 -16.96
C ASP A 281 4.35 -0.39 -17.23
N THR A 282 4.01 -0.59 -18.50
CA THR A 282 2.75 -1.20 -18.93
C THR A 282 2.56 -2.64 -18.47
N THR A 283 3.63 -3.44 -18.39
CA THR A 283 3.58 -4.81 -17.88
C THR A 283 3.26 -4.86 -16.39
N THR A 284 3.88 -3.98 -15.60
CA THR A 284 3.56 -3.81 -14.19
C THR A 284 2.11 -3.33 -14.01
N GLN A 285 1.65 -2.40 -14.85
CA GLN A 285 0.27 -1.90 -14.83
C GLN A 285 -0.74 -3.03 -15.05
N GLN A 286 -0.51 -3.91 -16.02
CA GLN A 286 -1.36 -5.06 -16.28
C GLN A 286 -1.48 -6.00 -15.07
N LEU A 287 -0.37 -6.24 -14.37
CA LEU A 287 -0.38 -7.01 -13.12
C LEU A 287 -1.25 -6.34 -12.06
N VAL A 288 -1.06 -5.03 -11.84
CA VAL A 288 -1.83 -4.27 -10.86
C VAL A 288 -3.33 -4.35 -11.16
N ILE A 289 -3.74 -4.08 -12.38
CA ILE A 289 -5.15 -4.12 -12.79
C ILE A 289 -5.77 -5.50 -12.59
N LYS A 290 -5.01 -6.57 -12.83
CA LYS A 290 -5.47 -7.95 -12.66
C LYS A 290 -5.83 -8.25 -11.19
N TYR A 291 -5.09 -7.72 -10.22
CA TYR A 291 -5.24 -8.05 -8.81
C TYR A 291 -5.93 -6.95 -7.95
N SER A 292 -6.16 -5.75 -8.50
CA SER A 292 -6.85 -4.66 -7.80
C SER A 292 -8.37 -4.67 -7.97
N ARG A 293 -8.90 -5.52 -8.84
CA ARG A 293 -10.32 -5.74 -9.10
C ARG A 293 -10.82 -6.93 -8.27
#